data_9790652030e7dd766e664538b7835b15
#
_entry.id   9790652030e7dd766e664538b7835b15
#
_cell.length_a   1.000
_cell.length_b   1.000
_cell.length_c   1.000
_cell.angle_alpha   90.00
_cell.angle_beta   90.00
_cell.angle_gamma   90.00
#
_symmetry.space_group_name_H-M   'P 1'
#
loop_
_entity.id
_entity.type
_entity.pdbx_description
1 polymer ?
#
loop_
_entity_poly.entity_id
_entity_poly.type
_entity_poly.pdbx_seq_one_letter_code
_entity_poly.pdbx_strand_id
1 'polypeptide(L)'
;MNKKKSVIEDLFKSAFENHKKNNLEEAEKLYKDVIKQKPDHINSLFYLAGLLAQKKIFNEAKELFEKVIKLNAKFPSAKDNLCAIYKMLANISSQNGDLLKAKKLFEKAMILNPGNQEISHGYGILLLKLNQHAKGLDYIRKGTGFIRFSSESYKII
;
A
#
# COMPACT_ATOMS: atom_id res chain seq x y z
N MET A 1 37.10 -0.02 -2.98
CA MET A 1 35.68 0.39 -2.81
C MET A 1 34.79 0.12 -4.05
N ASN A 2 35.33 0.09 -5.27
CA ASN A 2 34.53 -0.07 -6.51
C ASN A 2 33.94 -1.48 -6.74
N LYS A 3 34.65 -2.55 -6.39
CA LYS A 3 34.28 -3.95 -6.70
C LYS A 3 33.00 -4.41 -5.97
N LYS A 4 32.83 -4.06 -4.69
CA LYS A 4 31.64 -4.43 -3.90
C LYS A 4 30.38 -3.69 -4.35
N LYS A 5 30.51 -2.46 -4.81
CA LYS A 5 29.40 -1.69 -5.37
C LYS A 5 28.91 -2.30 -6.69
N SER A 6 29.85 -2.74 -7.55
CA SER A 6 29.51 -3.43 -8.80
C SER A 6 28.72 -4.71 -8.55
N VAL A 7 29.14 -5.55 -7.59
CA VAL A 7 28.45 -6.81 -7.26
C VAL A 7 27.01 -6.58 -6.80
N ILE A 8 26.76 -5.55 -5.98
CA ILE A 8 25.41 -5.23 -5.51
C ILE A 8 24.52 -4.78 -6.68
N GLU A 9 25.05 -3.94 -7.57
CA GLU A 9 24.29 -3.48 -8.75
C GLU A 9 24.02 -4.63 -9.73
N ASP A 10 24.95 -5.57 -9.90
CA ASP A 10 24.76 -6.74 -10.76
C ASP A 10 23.71 -7.70 -10.18
N LEU A 11 23.72 -7.92 -8.84
CA LEU A 11 22.68 -8.67 -8.15
C LEU A 11 21.31 -8.01 -8.31
N PHE A 12 21.23 -6.68 -8.15
CA PHE A 12 19.97 -5.95 -8.35
C PHE A 12 19.46 -6.08 -9.78
N LYS A 13 20.32 -5.93 -10.80
CA LYS A 13 19.93 -6.12 -12.19
C LYS A 13 19.39 -7.52 -12.44
N SER A 14 20.08 -8.55 -11.92
CA SER A 14 19.59 -9.93 -12.03
C SER A 14 18.24 -10.12 -11.36
N ALA A 15 18.02 -9.56 -10.16
CA ALA A 15 16.72 -9.58 -9.48
C ALA A 15 15.63 -8.93 -10.32
N PHE A 16 15.91 -7.77 -10.90
CA PHE A 16 14.96 -7.02 -11.72
C PHE A 16 14.60 -7.74 -13.03
N GLU A 17 15.58 -8.35 -13.69
CA GLU A 17 15.34 -9.16 -14.90
C GLU A 17 14.49 -10.42 -14.59
N ASN A 18 14.74 -11.10 -13.47
CA ASN A 18 13.89 -12.22 -13.02
C ASN A 18 12.48 -11.75 -12.72
N HIS A 19 12.32 -10.58 -12.08
CA HIS A 19 11.01 -9.99 -11.82
C HIS A 19 10.24 -9.72 -13.12
N LYS A 20 10.87 -9.13 -14.13
CA LYS A 20 10.25 -8.90 -15.45
C LYS A 20 9.83 -10.18 -16.16
N LYS A 21 10.60 -11.26 -15.99
CA LYS A 21 10.30 -12.58 -16.55
C LYS A 21 9.25 -13.35 -15.73
N ASN A 22 8.68 -12.73 -14.70
CA ASN A 22 7.74 -13.36 -13.76
C ASN A 22 8.34 -14.52 -12.95
N ASN A 23 9.67 -14.61 -12.84
CA ASN A 23 10.38 -15.54 -11.97
C ASN A 23 10.43 -14.96 -10.55
N LEU A 24 9.25 -14.87 -9.90
CA LEU A 24 9.06 -14.09 -8.68
C LEU A 24 9.83 -14.63 -7.48
N GLU A 25 10.02 -15.92 -7.38
CA GLU A 25 10.76 -16.56 -6.27
C GLU A 25 12.25 -16.22 -6.32
N GLU A 26 12.87 -16.33 -7.51
CA GLU A 26 14.28 -15.99 -7.67
C GLU A 26 14.48 -14.47 -7.54
N ALA A 27 13.56 -13.66 -8.06
CA ALA A 27 13.60 -12.21 -7.87
C ALA A 27 13.54 -11.82 -6.39
N GLU A 28 12.65 -12.44 -5.61
CA GLU A 28 12.53 -12.21 -4.16
C GLU A 28 13.83 -12.53 -3.42
N LYS A 29 14.41 -13.70 -3.71
CA LYS A 29 15.68 -14.13 -3.12
C LYS A 29 16.79 -13.13 -3.42
N LEU A 30 16.96 -12.75 -4.68
CA LEU A 30 18.01 -11.83 -5.10
C LEU A 30 17.80 -10.42 -4.51
N TYR A 31 16.57 -9.90 -4.43
CA TYR A 31 16.32 -8.63 -3.73
C TYR A 31 16.68 -8.70 -2.25
N LYS A 32 16.36 -9.82 -1.56
CA LYS A 32 16.75 -10.05 -0.17
C LYS A 32 18.27 -10.10 0.00
N ASP A 33 18.99 -10.73 -0.93
CA ASP A 33 20.46 -10.81 -0.92
C ASP A 33 21.08 -9.41 -1.11
N VAL A 34 20.52 -8.58 -1.99
CA VAL A 34 20.94 -7.18 -2.12
C VAL A 34 20.72 -6.42 -0.80
N ILE A 35 19.55 -6.54 -0.19
CA ILE A 35 19.20 -5.84 1.04
C ILE A 35 20.06 -6.31 2.21
N LYS A 36 20.43 -7.60 2.25
CA LYS A 36 21.37 -8.15 3.25
C LYS A 36 22.75 -7.50 3.15
N GLN A 37 23.23 -7.23 1.94
CA GLN A 37 24.53 -6.60 1.72
C GLN A 37 24.49 -5.08 1.84
N LYS A 38 23.34 -4.46 1.47
CA LYS A 38 23.08 -3.03 1.51
C LYS A 38 21.67 -2.76 1.99
N PRO A 39 21.46 -2.64 3.32
CA PRO A 39 20.14 -2.53 3.94
C PRO A 39 19.32 -1.27 3.53
N ASP A 40 19.96 -0.29 2.94
CA ASP A 40 19.39 0.96 2.45
C ASP A 40 19.31 1.02 0.91
N HIS A 41 19.39 -0.11 0.23
CA HIS A 41 19.25 -0.17 -1.23
C HIS A 41 17.78 0.06 -1.62
N ILE A 42 17.42 1.33 -1.84
CA ILE A 42 16.04 1.80 -2.00
C ILE A 42 15.29 1.03 -3.09
N ASN A 43 15.92 0.82 -4.26
CA ASN A 43 15.28 0.11 -5.36
C ASN A 43 14.92 -1.33 -4.99
N SER A 44 15.83 -2.08 -4.33
CA SER A 44 15.52 -3.44 -3.90
C SER A 44 14.42 -3.50 -2.85
N LEU A 45 14.41 -2.55 -1.89
CA LEU A 45 13.33 -2.43 -0.92
C LEU A 45 11.99 -2.19 -1.61
N PHE A 46 11.95 -1.28 -2.59
CA PHE A 46 10.74 -0.93 -3.32
C PHE A 46 10.20 -2.09 -4.16
N TYR A 47 11.06 -2.75 -4.94
CA TYR A 47 10.62 -3.86 -5.79
C TYR A 47 10.26 -5.11 -4.98
N LEU A 48 10.98 -5.39 -3.89
CA LEU A 48 10.61 -6.46 -2.96
C LEU A 48 9.25 -6.19 -2.32
N ALA A 49 8.99 -4.94 -1.89
CA ALA A 49 7.70 -4.57 -1.34
C ALA A 49 6.56 -4.78 -2.34
N GLY A 50 6.77 -4.41 -3.61
CA GLY A 50 5.80 -4.64 -4.68
C GLY A 50 5.53 -6.12 -4.91
N LEU A 51 6.57 -6.94 -4.94
CA LEU A 51 6.47 -8.40 -5.10
C LEU A 51 5.71 -9.03 -3.92
N LEU A 52 6.02 -8.66 -2.68
CA LEU A 52 5.30 -9.14 -1.50
C LEU A 52 3.82 -8.72 -1.51
N ALA A 53 3.53 -7.50 -2.01
CA ALA A 53 2.15 -7.04 -2.19
C ALA A 53 1.39 -7.90 -3.21
N GLN A 54 2.00 -8.28 -4.33
CA GLN A 54 1.44 -9.22 -5.31
C GLN A 54 1.15 -10.58 -4.68
N LYS A 55 2.05 -11.06 -3.80
CA LYS A 55 1.87 -12.31 -3.02
C LYS A 55 0.89 -12.16 -1.85
N LYS A 56 0.24 -11.01 -1.68
CA LYS A 56 -0.69 -10.66 -0.59
C LYS A 56 -0.04 -10.67 0.82
N ILE A 57 1.27 -10.57 0.90
CA ILE A 57 2.03 -10.46 2.15
C ILE A 57 2.10 -8.97 2.57
N PHE A 58 0.92 -8.40 2.85
CA PHE A 58 0.77 -6.95 2.99
C PHE A 58 1.51 -6.34 4.18
N ASN A 59 1.70 -7.06 5.29
CA ASN A 59 2.39 -6.51 6.46
C ASN A 59 3.87 -6.26 6.18
N GLU A 60 4.56 -7.21 5.56
CA GLU A 60 5.97 -7.04 5.18
C GLU A 60 6.11 -5.98 4.07
N ALA A 61 5.21 -6.00 3.07
CA ALA A 61 5.20 -4.99 2.01
C ALA A 61 5.06 -3.58 2.58
N LYS A 62 4.16 -3.38 3.57
CA LYS A 62 3.97 -2.12 4.29
C LYS A 62 5.29 -1.64 4.91
N GLU A 63 5.97 -2.49 5.67
CA GLU A 63 7.21 -2.15 6.37
C GLU A 63 8.32 -1.72 5.40
N LEU A 64 8.43 -2.42 4.28
CA LEU A 64 9.41 -2.08 3.25
C LEU A 64 9.07 -0.75 2.55
N PHE A 65 7.80 -0.49 2.20
CA PHE A 65 7.41 0.81 1.62
C PHE A 65 7.59 1.95 2.62
N GLU A 66 7.27 1.76 3.91
CA GLU A 66 7.55 2.74 4.97
C GLU A 66 9.05 3.06 5.04
N LYS A 67 9.91 2.03 4.94
CA LYS A 67 11.36 2.19 4.90
C LYS A 67 11.83 2.95 3.66
N VAL A 68 11.28 2.65 2.49
CA VAL A 68 11.56 3.40 1.24
C VAL A 68 11.26 4.89 1.43
N ILE A 69 10.08 5.22 1.96
CA ILE A 69 9.67 6.61 2.18
C ILE A 69 10.54 7.32 3.22
N LYS A 70 10.97 6.60 4.26
CA LYS A 70 11.90 7.12 5.28
C LYS A 70 13.27 7.44 4.67
N LEU A 71 13.77 6.62 3.76
CA LEU A 71 15.05 6.84 3.07
C LEU A 71 14.95 7.91 1.98
N ASN A 72 13.84 7.97 1.26
CA ASN A 72 13.57 8.96 0.24
C ASN A 72 12.07 9.27 0.14
N ALA A 73 11.63 10.35 0.78
CA ALA A 73 10.22 10.77 0.81
C ALA A 73 9.65 11.14 -0.57
N LYS A 74 10.51 11.38 -1.56
CA LYS A 74 10.13 11.72 -2.94
C LYS A 74 10.28 10.54 -3.92
N PHE A 75 10.53 9.32 -3.40
CA PHE A 75 10.66 8.16 -4.28
C PHE A 75 9.36 7.93 -5.06
N PRO A 76 9.43 7.81 -6.40
CA PRO A 76 8.24 7.70 -7.24
C PRO A 76 7.35 6.52 -6.81
N SER A 77 6.05 6.72 -6.81
CA SER A 77 5.03 5.70 -6.51
C SER A 77 5.10 5.03 -5.13
N ALA A 78 6.11 5.32 -4.28
CA ALA A 78 6.22 4.66 -2.98
C ALA A 78 5.06 5.03 -2.05
N LYS A 79 4.63 6.29 -2.07
CA LYS A 79 3.48 6.75 -1.29
C LYS A 79 2.17 6.14 -1.78
N ASP A 80 1.97 6.07 -3.09
CA ASP A 80 0.75 5.52 -3.68
C ASP A 80 0.64 4.02 -3.40
N ASN A 81 1.75 3.28 -3.52
CA ASN A 81 1.81 1.87 -3.18
C ASN A 81 1.54 1.63 -1.68
N LEU A 82 2.15 2.43 -0.79
CA LEU A 82 1.87 2.32 0.65
C LEU A 82 0.42 2.66 0.97
N CYS A 83 -0.15 3.65 0.31
CA CYS A 83 -1.56 4.00 0.39
C CYS A 83 -2.47 2.81 0.02
N ALA A 84 -2.18 2.14 -1.09
CA ALA A 84 -2.91 0.95 -1.54
C ALA A 84 -2.79 -0.18 -0.50
N ILE A 85 -1.61 -0.40 0.06
CA ILE A 85 -1.39 -1.40 1.11
C ILE A 85 -2.19 -1.07 2.38
N TYR A 86 -2.18 0.18 2.85
CA TYR A 86 -3.00 0.58 3.99
C TYR A 86 -4.49 0.36 3.74
N LYS A 87 -5.00 0.71 2.54
CA LYS A 87 -6.38 0.44 2.14
C LYS A 87 -6.70 -1.06 2.19
N MET A 88 -5.83 -1.91 1.65
CA MET A 88 -6.01 -3.38 1.68
C MET A 88 -6.05 -3.92 3.10
N LEU A 89 -5.09 -3.53 3.95
CA LEU A 89 -5.05 -3.95 5.35
C LEU A 89 -6.26 -3.43 6.14
N ALA A 90 -6.75 -2.23 5.83
CA ALA A 90 -7.95 -1.67 6.45
C ALA A 90 -9.20 -2.47 6.08
N ASN A 91 -9.34 -2.84 4.81
CA ASN A 91 -10.45 -3.68 4.36
C ASN A 91 -10.44 -5.06 5.02
N ILE A 92 -9.28 -5.71 5.09
CA ILE A 92 -9.10 -7.00 5.78
C ILE A 92 -9.47 -6.87 7.26
N SER A 93 -8.97 -5.82 7.94
CA SER A 93 -9.32 -5.58 9.36
C SER A 93 -10.82 -5.33 9.54
N SER A 94 -11.46 -4.58 8.63
CA SER A 94 -12.91 -4.33 8.66
C SER A 94 -13.74 -5.60 8.44
N GLN A 95 -13.29 -6.49 7.57
CA GLN A 95 -13.93 -7.79 7.32
C GLN A 95 -13.81 -8.71 8.53
N ASN A 96 -12.68 -8.67 9.22
CA ASN A 96 -12.44 -9.45 10.45
C ASN A 96 -13.11 -8.85 11.70
N GLY A 97 -13.87 -7.75 11.57
CA GLY A 97 -14.54 -7.09 12.69
C GLY A 97 -13.66 -6.12 13.49
N ASP A 98 -12.37 -6.00 13.18
CA ASP A 98 -11.46 -5.05 13.85
C ASP A 98 -11.61 -3.63 13.26
N LEU A 99 -12.79 -3.03 13.53
CA LEU A 99 -13.17 -1.75 12.94
C LEU A 99 -12.26 -0.59 13.40
N LEU A 100 -11.72 -0.65 14.61
CA LEU A 100 -10.83 0.40 15.13
C LEU A 100 -9.46 0.37 14.46
N LYS A 101 -8.92 -0.83 14.21
CA LYS A 101 -7.69 -0.99 13.44
C LYS A 101 -7.88 -0.57 11.99
N ALA A 102 -9.00 -0.96 11.38
CA ALA A 102 -9.35 -0.54 10.04
C ALA A 102 -9.41 1.00 9.93
N LYS A 103 -10.01 1.68 10.92
CA LYS A 103 -10.09 3.14 10.99
C LYS A 103 -8.70 3.78 10.98
N LYS A 104 -7.80 3.32 11.87
CA LYS A 104 -6.41 3.84 11.93
C LYS A 104 -5.65 3.64 10.62
N LEU A 105 -5.88 2.53 9.93
CA LEU A 105 -5.22 2.24 8.65
C LEU A 105 -5.74 3.15 7.52
N PHE A 106 -7.05 3.39 7.44
CA PHE A 106 -7.61 4.37 6.49
C PHE A 106 -7.12 5.79 6.78
N GLU A 107 -7.05 6.20 8.05
CA GLU A 107 -6.52 7.51 8.45
C GLU A 107 -5.07 7.70 8.00
N LYS A 108 -4.21 6.68 8.16
CA LYS A 108 -2.84 6.68 7.63
C LYS A 108 -2.81 6.81 6.11
N ALA A 109 -3.67 6.09 5.40
CA ALA A 109 -3.78 6.18 3.95
C ALA A 109 -4.18 7.60 3.50
N MET A 110 -5.16 8.22 4.16
CA MET A 110 -5.59 9.59 3.87
C MET A 110 -4.51 10.64 4.13
N ILE A 111 -3.65 10.45 5.15
CA ILE A 111 -2.51 11.35 5.38
C ILE A 111 -1.52 11.30 4.21
N LEU A 112 -1.29 10.13 3.63
CA LEU A 112 -0.37 9.97 2.50
C LEU A 112 -0.93 10.53 1.20
N ASN A 113 -2.24 10.36 0.96
CA ASN A 113 -2.93 10.83 -0.23
C ASN A 113 -4.35 11.31 0.11
N PRO A 114 -4.51 12.57 0.57
CA PRO A 114 -5.80 13.12 1.03
C PRO A 114 -6.88 13.18 -0.06
N GLY A 115 -6.47 13.25 -1.34
CA GLY A 115 -7.39 13.34 -2.48
C GLY A 115 -7.80 11.99 -3.08
N ASN A 116 -7.38 10.88 -2.50
CA ASN A 116 -7.69 9.56 -3.07
C ASN A 116 -9.16 9.19 -2.83
N GLN A 117 -9.94 9.17 -3.92
CA GLN A 117 -11.37 8.90 -3.89
C GLN A 117 -11.72 7.50 -3.36
N GLU A 118 -10.95 6.48 -3.74
CA GLU A 118 -11.20 5.11 -3.28
C GLU A 118 -10.97 4.93 -1.78
N ILE A 119 -9.98 5.65 -1.22
CA ILE A 119 -9.71 5.64 0.23
C ILE A 119 -10.85 6.36 0.95
N SER A 120 -11.27 7.52 0.44
CA SER A 120 -12.40 8.28 1.01
C SER A 120 -13.67 7.43 1.02
N HIS A 121 -13.99 6.77 -0.09
CA HIS A 121 -15.13 5.87 -0.19
C HIS A 121 -15.06 4.72 0.82
N GLY A 122 -13.93 3.99 0.85
CA GLY A 122 -13.73 2.87 1.78
C GLY A 122 -13.81 3.29 3.25
N TYR A 123 -13.23 4.44 3.58
CA TYR A 123 -13.32 5.00 4.94
C TYR A 123 -14.75 5.40 5.29
N GLY A 124 -15.48 5.97 4.34
CA GLY A 124 -16.89 6.30 4.53
C GLY A 124 -17.74 5.08 4.87
N ILE A 125 -17.57 3.98 4.12
CA ILE A 125 -18.25 2.70 4.41
C ILE A 125 -17.89 2.19 5.83
N LEU A 126 -16.62 2.28 6.22
CA LEU A 126 -16.19 1.90 7.57
C LEU A 126 -16.86 2.75 8.65
N LEU A 127 -17.00 4.06 8.42
CA LEU A 127 -17.67 4.98 9.36
C LEU A 127 -19.16 4.64 9.52
N LEU A 128 -19.83 4.20 8.45
CA LEU A 128 -21.22 3.68 8.56
C LEU A 128 -21.29 2.46 9.47
N LYS A 129 -20.35 1.51 9.34
CA LYS A 129 -20.27 0.35 10.24
C LYS A 129 -19.97 0.74 11.70
N LEU A 130 -19.33 1.88 11.92
CA LEU A 130 -19.07 2.46 13.24
C LEU A 130 -20.21 3.35 13.75
N ASN A 131 -21.40 3.33 13.10
CA ASN A 131 -22.55 4.17 13.42
C ASN A 131 -22.28 5.68 13.31
N GLN A 132 -21.23 6.09 12.60
CA GLN A 132 -20.91 7.50 12.33
C GLN A 132 -21.51 7.95 10.99
N HIS A 133 -22.83 7.87 10.88
CA HIS A 133 -23.54 7.99 9.60
C HIS A 133 -23.29 9.30 8.85
N ALA A 134 -23.40 10.46 9.51
CA ALA A 134 -23.21 11.76 8.87
C ALA A 134 -21.79 11.90 8.27
N LYS A 135 -20.76 11.52 9.04
CA LYS A 135 -19.37 11.52 8.56
C LYS A 135 -19.15 10.49 7.45
N GLY A 136 -19.71 9.29 7.61
CA GLY A 136 -19.60 8.22 6.62
C GLY A 136 -20.14 8.63 5.26
N LEU A 137 -21.33 9.22 5.22
CA LEU A 137 -21.95 9.73 3.99
C LEU A 137 -21.16 10.87 3.35
N ASP A 138 -20.57 11.79 4.16
CA ASP A 138 -19.71 12.86 3.62
C ASP A 138 -18.46 12.30 2.94
N TYR A 139 -17.80 11.29 3.54
CA TYR A 139 -16.64 10.63 2.93
C TYR A 139 -17.01 9.81 1.69
N ILE A 140 -18.16 9.14 1.67
CA ILE A 140 -18.65 8.45 0.48
C ILE A 140 -18.87 9.45 -0.65
N ARG A 141 -19.53 10.58 -0.36
CA ARG A 141 -19.73 11.65 -1.34
C ARG A 141 -18.42 12.18 -1.93
N LYS A 142 -17.39 12.37 -1.09
CA LYS A 142 -16.05 12.79 -1.53
C LYS A 142 -15.37 11.74 -2.43
N GLY A 143 -15.68 10.46 -2.21
CA GLY A 143 -15.10 9.34 -2.96
C GLY A 143 -15.82 9.03 -4.27
N THR A 144 -17.14 9.21 -4.33
CA THR A 144 -17.97 8.79 -5.47
C THR A 144 -18.78 9.92 -6.12
N GLY A 145 -18.76 11.11 -5.54
CA GLY A 145 -19.47 12.30 -6.06
C GLY A 145 -20.88 12.45 -5.54
N PHE A 146 -21.80 11.52 -5.80
CA PHE A 146 -23.20 11.66 -5.44
C PHE A 146 -23.79 10.46 -4.73
N ILE A 147 -24.72 10.73 -3.80
CA ILE A 147 -25.54 9.71 -3.13
C ILE A 147 -26.99 10.01 -3.47
N ARG A 148 -27.68 9.07 -4.10
CA ARG A 148 -29.12 9.16 -4.32
C ARG A 148 -29.84 8.36 -3.25
N PHE A 149 -30.76 9.00 -2.54
CA PHE A 149 -31.67 8.36 -1.59
C PHE A 149 -32.97 8.01 -2.29
N SER A 150 -33.50 6.83 -2.03
CA SER A 150 -34.85 6.42 -2.37
C SER A 150 -35.60 6.06 -1.09
N SER A 151 -36.93 5.92 -1.14
CA SER A 151 -37.74 5.55 0.03
C SER A 151 -37.37 4.21 0.65
N GLU A 152 -36.70 3.34 -0.08
CA GLU A 152 -36.36 1.98 0.35
C GLU A 152 -34.86 1.73 0.51
N SER A 153 -34.01 2.56 -0.09
CA SER A 153 -32.56 2.37 -0.06
C SER A 153 -31.80 3.64 -0.46
N TYR A 154 -30.49 3.64 -0.28
CA TYR A 154 -29.61 4.62 -0.92
C TYR A 154 -28.81 3.94 -2.03
N LYS A 155 -28.56 4.68 -3.11
CA LYS A 155 -27.70 4.26 -4.21
C LYS A 155 -26.60 5.30 -4.41
N ILE A 156 -25.36 4.83 -4.53
CA ILE A 156 -24.20 5.65 -4.88
C ILE A 156 -24.15 5.72 -6.41
N ILE A 157 -24.08 6.95 -6.96
CA ILE A 157 -24.02 7.20 -8.40
C ILE A 157 -22.69 7.88 -8.71
#